data_109f94d6f8518e5f1f200def8177b09e
#
_entry.id   109f94d6f8518e5f1f200def8177b09e
#
_cell.length_a   1.000
_cell.length_b   1.000
_cell.length_c   1.000
_cell.angle_alpha   90.00
_cell.angle_beta   90.00
_cell.angle_gamma   90.00
#
_symmetry.space_group_name_H-M   'P 1'
#
loop_
_entity.id
_entity.type
_entity.pdbx_description
1 polymer ?
#
loop_
_entity_poly.entity_id
_entity_poly.type
_entity_poly.pdbx_seq_one_letter_code
_entity_poly.pdbx_strand_id
1 'polypeptide(L)'
;LPDSAHIQEEDWRHDLKRWARLGHQGPPPAPVYSLEDVEAALKLFRPVQYNEIITLAPGVQARWRDAGHILGAAGIEVWVQENGRTTKILFSGDIGHVDRPLLRDPWVYDEADFVVMESTYGNRRHEPVHLQQETLRSLLREAERNRSHIIVPSFAVGRTQELLYSLNQIIEQKQAPRMPVFVDSPLAISATEISQRHPECFDDETRALLAR
;
A
#
# COMPACT_ATOMS: atom_id res chain seq x y z
N LEU A 1 -10.87 3.62 2.25
CA LEU A 1 -11.71 4.58 3.00
C LEU A 1 -12.99 3.94 3.56
N PRO A 2 -13.90 3.28 2.78
CA PRO A 2 -15.13 2.71 3.34
C PRO A 2 -14.87 1.68 4.43
N ASP A 3 -13.94 0.76 4.20
CA ASP A 3 -13.57 -0.28 5.18
C ASP A 3 -13.03 0.34 6.48
N SER A 4 -12.16 1.33 6.37
CA SER A 4 -11.61 2.05 7.53
C SER A 4 -12.69 2.84 8.30
N ALA A 5 -13.67 3.45 7.60
CA ALA A 5 -14.79 4.11 8.26
C ALA A 5 -15.64 3.10 9.04
N HIS A 6 -15.92 1.94 8.44
CA HIS A 6 -16.69 0.87 9.08
C HIS A 6 -16.00 0.37 10.37
N ILE A 7 -14.70 0.10 10.31
CA ILE A 7 -13.91 -0.30 11.49
C ILE A 7 -13.96 0.79 12.57
N GLN A 8 -13.74 2.06 12.20
CA GLN A 8 -13.78 3.17 13.17
C GLN A 8 -15.15 3.32 13.84
N GLU A 9 -16.24 3.12 13.09
CA GLU A 9 -17.58 3.17 13.67
C GLU A 9 -17.86 2.00 14.63
N GLU A 10 -17.34 0.80 14.33
CA GLU A 10 -17.44 -0.35 15.24
C GLU A 10 -16.63 -0.12 16.52
N ASP A 11 -15.38 0.30 16.39
CA ASP A 11 -14.51 0.63 17.52
C ASP A 11 -15.14 1.74 18.37
N TRP A 12 -15.70 2.78 17.75
CA TRP A 12 -16.39 3.85 18.44
C TRP A 12 -17.58 3.36 19.26
N ARG A 13 -18.41 2.47 18.71
CA ARG A 13 -19.53 1.90 19.44
C ARG A 13 -19.07 1.13 20.68
N HIS A 14 -17.95 0.44 20.58
CA HIS A 14 -17.35 -0.28 21.70
C HIS A 14 -16.75 0.68 22.73
N ASP A 15 -16.01 1.68 22.29
CA ASP A 15 -15.38 2.67 23.15
C ASP A 15 -16.42 3.56 23.85
N LEU A 16 -17.51 3.90 23.19
CA LEU A 16 -18.62 4.65 23.79
C LEU A 16 -19.24 3.88 24.97
N LYS A 17 -19.46 2.56 24.84
CA LYS A 17 -19.94 1.71 25.93
C LYS A 17 -18.95 1.66 27.10
N ARG A 18 -17.65 1.58 26.79
CA ARG A 18 -16.58 1.59 27.78
C ARG A 18 -16.49 2.93 28.50
N TRP A 19 -16.56 4.04 27.75
CA TRP A 19 -16.55 5.40 28.26
C TRP A 19 -17.69 5.64 29.26
N ALA A 20 -18.91 5.27 28.87
CA ALA A 20 -20.11 5.39 29.74
C ALA A 20 -19.95 4.55 31.00
N ARG A 21 -19.45 3.31 30.92
CA ARG A 21 -19.26 2.41 32.07
C ARG A 21 -18.22 2.93 33.08
N LEU A 22 -17.17 3.63 32.58
CA LEU A 22 -16.10 4.16 33.43
C LEU A 22 -16.44 5.53 34.05
N GLY A 23 -17.57 6.12 33.70
CA GLY A 23 -18.04 7.39 34.28
C GLY A 23 -17.14 8.57 33.90
N HIS A 24 -16.47 8.52 32.73
CA HIS A 24 -15.63 9.62 32.24
C HIS A 24 -16.46 10.90 32.10
N GLN A 25 -15.89 12.01 32.56
CA GLN A 25 -16.43 13.36 32.31
C GLN A 25 -15.72 13.97 31.11
N GLY A 26 -16.49 14.50 30.15
CA GLY A 26 -15.98 15.12 28.93
C GLY A 26 -16.79 14.67 27.71
N PRO A 27 -16.43 15.14 26.50
CA PRO A 27 -17.08 14.67 25.29
C PRO A 27 -16.81 13.17 25.07
N PRO A 28 -17.81 12.39 24.64
CA PRO A 28 -17.60 10.98 24.29
C PRO A 28 -16.63 10.87 23.09
N PRO A 29 -15.94 9.74 22.94
CA PRO A 29 -15.15 9.49 21.76
C PRO A 29 -16.03 9.56 20.50
N ALA A 30 -15.47 10.00 19.38
CA ALA A 30 -16.13 10.01 18.07
C ALA A 30 -15.19 9.44 17.02
N PRO A 31 -15.69 8.81 15.94
CA PRO A 31 -14.86 8.42 14.82
C PRO A 31 -14.25 9.66 14.15
N VAL A 32 -13.08 9.53 13.53
CA VAL A 32 -12.43 10.63 12.82
C VAL A 32 -13.25 11.05 11.61
N TYR A 33 -13.90 10.09 10.96
CA TYR A 33 -14.86 10.28 9.87
C TYR A 33 -15.83 9.10 9.81
N SER A 34 -17.02 9.35 9.31
CA SER A 34 -18.09 8.37 9.12
C SER A 34 -18.10 7.78 7.72
N LEU A 35 -18.92 6.74 7.52
CA LEU A 35 -19.18 6.20 6.18
C LEU A 35 -19.86 7.24 5.27
N GLU A 36 -20.72 8.10 5.81
CA GLU A 36 -21.36 9.21 5.05
C GLU A 36 -20.33 10.22 4.55
N ASP A 37 -19.33 10.57 5.38
CA ASP A 37 -18.22 11.44 4.98
C ASP A 37 -17.42 10.82 3.82
N VAL A 38 -17.18 9.51 3.88
CA VAL A 38 -16.48 8.76 2.82
C VAL A 38 -17.29 8.79 1.52
N GLU A 39 -18.58 8.51 1.57
CA GLU A 39 -19.46 8.54 0.39
C GLU A 39 -19.51 9.93 -0.26
N ALA A 40 -19.53 10.98 0.55
CA ALA A 40 -19.46 12.36 0.08
C ALA A 40 -18.10 12.65 -0.58
N ALA A 41 -17.00 12.25 0.07
CA ALA A 41 -15.64 12.47 -0.45
C ALA A 41 -15.38 11.71 -1.76
N LEU A 42 -15.84 10.47 -1.89
CA LEU A 42 -15.62 9.66 -3.10
C LEU A 42 -16.23 10.29 -4.37
N LYS A 43 -17.32 11.05 -4.24
CA LYS A 43 -17.92 11.78 -5.37
C LYS A 43 -17.03 12.89 -5.92
N LEU A 44 -16.05 13.35 -5.11
CA LEU A 44 -15.12 14.42 -5.47
C LEU A 44 -13.81 13.89 -6.06
N PHE A 45 -13.58 12.58 -6.03
CA PHE A 45 -12.35 12.00 -6.56
C PHE A 45 -12.24 12.21 -8.07
N ARG A 46 -11.05 12.58 -8.49
CA ARG A 46 -10.68 12.73 -9.91
C ARG A 46 -9.44 11.86 -10.15
N PRO A 47 -9.57 10.76 -10.91
CA PRO A 47 -8.43 9.91 -11.23
C PRO A 47 -7.46 10.66 -12.15
N VAL A 48 -6.18 10.41 -11.96
CA VAL A 48 -5.09 10.98 -12.75
C VAL A 48 -4.11 9.87 -13.15
N GLN A 49 -3.39 10.07 -14.26
CA GLN A 49 -2.37 9.13 -14.71
C GLN A 49 -1.01 9.50 -14.14
N TYR A 50 -0.15 8.50 -13.94
CA TYR A 50 1.25 8.75 -13.63
C TYR A 50 1.92 9.52 -14.76
N ASN A 51 2.89 10.36 -14.36
CA ASN A 51 3.75 11.14 -15.26
C ASN A 51 3.06 12.27 -16.02
N GLU A 52 1.76 12.42 -15.92
CA GLU A 52 1.00 13.50 -16.53
C GLU A 52 1.04 14.75 -15.64
N ILE A 53 1.33 15.91 -16.24
CA ILE A 53 1.27 17.20 -15.54
C ILE A 53 -0.16 17.74 -15.68
N ILE A 54 -0.80 17.99 -14.55
CA ILE A 54 -2.13 18.57 -14.49
C ILE A 54 -2.10 19.95 -13.83
N THR A 55 -2.92 20.86 -14.37
CA THR A 55 -3.16 22.16 -13.75
C THR A 55 -4.28 22.02 -12.72
N LEU A 56 -3.95 22.23 -11.45
CA LEU A 56 -4.89 22.16 -10.33
C LEU A 56 -5.63 23.47 -10.11
N ALA A 57 -4.91 24.60 -10.29
CA ALA A 57 -5.41 25.94 -10.18
C ALA A 57 -4.52 26.89 -11.00
N PRO A 58 -4.93 28.15 -11.24
CA PRO A 58 -4.06 29.15 -11.86
C PRO A 58 -2.71 29.24 -11.11
N GLY A 59 -1.61 29.02 -11.82
CA GLY A 59 -0.26 29.02 -11.26
C GLY A 59 0.11 27.77 -10.44
N VAL A 60 -0.74 26.75 -10.34
CA VAL A 60 -0.44 25.51 -9.61
C VAL A 60 -0.59 24.30 -10.53
N GLN A 61 0.51 23.58 -10.69
CA GLN A 61 0.56 22.32 -11.45
C GLN A 61 1.04 21.18 -10.54
N ALA A 62 0.62 19.96 -10.86
CA ALA A 62 1.09 18.77 -10.14
C ALA A 62 1.32 17.59 -11.09
N ARG A 63 2.17 16.67 -10.66
CA ARG A 63 2.45 15.41 -11.34
C ARG A 63 2.64 14.30 -10.31
N TRP A 64 2.04 13.15 -10.57
CA TRP A 64 2.16 11.94 -9.77
C TRP A 64 3.23 11.02 -10.36
N ARG A 65 4.15 10.57 -9.53
CA ARG A 65 5.19 9.61 -9.86
C ARG A 65 5.01 8.35 -9.03
N ASP A 66 5.18 7.20 -9.65
CA ASP A 66 5.06 5.92 -8.93
C ASP A 66 6.01 5.89 -7.72
N ALA A 67 5.46 5.64 -6.54
CA ALA A 67 6.24 5.55 -5.31
C ALA A 67 6.69 4.11 -5.00
N GLY A 68 6.30 3.11 -5.80
CA GLY A 68 6.71 1.71 -5.65
C GLY A 68 6.32 1.06 -4.32
N HIS A 69 5.35 1.62 -3.58
CA HIS A 69 5.00 1.17 -2.23
C HIS A 69 3.85 0.16 -2.22
N ILE A 70 2.71 0.56 -2.74
CA ILE A 70 1.53 -0.28 -3.03
C ILE A 70 0.93 0.16 -4.36
N LEU A 71 0.00 -0.61 -4.89
CA LEU A 71 -0.71 -0.26 -6.12
C LEU A 71 -1.33 1.15 -6.01
N GLY A 72 -0.98 2.03 -6.93
CA GLY A 72 -1.47 3.41 -6.97
C GLY A 72 -0.76 4.39 -6.04
N ALA A 73 0.25 3.96 -5.26
CA ALA A 73 1.04 4.86 -4.44
C ALA A 73 1.84 5.84 -5.29
N ALA A 74 1.86 7.11 -4.89
CA ALA A 74 2.55 8.15 -5.64
C ALA A 74 3.26 9.16 -4.75
N GLY A 75 4.45 9.54 -5.19
CA GLY A 75 5.02 10.82 -4.81
C GLY A 75 4.46 11.92 -5.71
N ILE A 76 4.26 13.10 -5.17
CA ILE A 76 3.62 14.22 -5.88
C ILE A 76 4.60 15.38 -6.00
N GLU A 77 4.89 15.76 -7.23
CA GLU A 77 5.60 17.00 -7.56
C GLU A 77 4.58 18.12 -7.74
N VAL A 78 4.74 19.23 -7.04
CA VAL A 78 3.87 20.40 -7.15
C VAL A 78 4.71 21.60 -7.56
N TRP A 79 4.32 22.28 -8.62
CA TRP A 79 4.91 23.55 -9.05
C TRP A 79 3.94 24.67 -8.72
N VAL A 80 4.43 25.68 -7.97
CA VAL A 80 3.68 26.88 -7.60
C VAL A 80 4.36 28.08 -8.26
N GLN A 81 3.64 28.78 -9.11
CA GLN A 81 4.10 30.00 -9.78
C GLN A 81 3.54 31.22 -9.06
N GLU A 82 4.42 32.00 -8.47
CA GLU A 82 4.06 33.24 -7.77
C GLU A 82 5.12 34.32 -8.03
N ASN A 83 4.70 35.55 -8.30
CA ASN A 83 5.58 36.69 -8.54
C ASN A 83 6.70 36.47 -9.57
N GLY A 84 6.41 35.73 -10.64
CA GLY A 84 7.37 35.41 -11.69
C GLY A 84 8.40 34.34 -11.32
N ARG A 85 8.28 33.70 -10.16
CA ARG A 85 9.12 32.61 -9.70
C ARG A 85 8.27 31.32 -9.66
N THR A 86 8.89 30.19 -10.03
CA THR A 86 8.33 28.86 -9.85
C THR A 86 9.04 28.18 -8.69
N THR A 87 8.29 27.66 -7.74
CA THR A 87 8.79 26.85 -6.62
C THR A 87 8.32 25.42 -6.79
N LYS A 88 9.23 24.45 -6.74
CA LYS A 88 8.94 23.02 -6.82
C LYS A 88 8.95 22.40 -5.43
N ILE A 89 7.83 21.81 -5.05
CA ILE A 89 7.65 21.08 -3.79
C ILE A 89 7.43 19.63 -4.11
N LEU A 90 8.16 18.74 -3.43
CA LEU A 90 8.00 17.30 -3.52
C LEU A 90 7.34 16.76 -2.24
N PHE A 91 6.24 16.04 -2.39
CA PHE A 91 5.62 15.24 -1.34
C PHE A 91 5.89 13.76 -1.66
N SER A 92 6.61 13.06 -0.80
CA SER A 92 7.00 11.67 -1.09
C SER A 92 5.83 10.69 -1.05
N GLY A 93 4.80 10.96 -0.24
CA GLY A 93 3.91 9.89 0.19
C GLY A 93 4.70 8.78 0.90
N ASP A 94 4.14 7.59 0.95
CA ASP A 94 4.83 6.40 1.43
C ASP A 94 5.70 5.84 0.31
N ILE A 95 7.00 5.68 0.57
CA ILE A 95 8.00 5.28 -0.42
C ILE A 95 8.21 3.77 -0.35
N GLY A 96 8.16 3.10 -1.49
CA GLY A 96 8.52 1.69 -1.63
C GLY A 96 10.02 1.45 -1.56
N HIS A 97 10.40 0.19 -1.57
CA HIS A 97 11.78 -0.26 -1.61
C HIS A 97 12.20 -0.59 -3.04
N VAL A 98 13.45 -0.32 -3.39
CA VAL A 98 14.05 -0.81 -4.63
C VAL A 98 14.21 -2.34 -4.58
N ASP A 99 14.23 -2.96 -5.74
CA ASP A 99 14.39 -4.42 -5.91
C ASP A 99 13.32 -5.26 -5.17
N ARG A 100 12.14 -4.71 -4.93
CA ARG A 100 11.01 -5.49 -4.40
C ARG A 100 10.31 -6.22 -5.53
N PRO A 101 9.89 -7.48 -5.28
CA PRO A 101 9.07 -8.19 -6.24
C PRO A 101 7.70 -7.51 -6.41
N LEU A 102 7.11 -7.66 -7.55
CA LEU A 102 5.75 -7.29 -7.97
C LEU A 102 5.64 -5.87 -8.54
N LEU A 103 6.06 -4.84 -7.82
CA LEU A 103 5.90 -3.45 -8.22
C LEU A 103 7.17 -2.88 -8.84
N ARG A 104 7.02 -1.78 -9.57
CA ARG A 104 8.16 -1.00 -10.04
C ARG A 104 8.90 -0.35 -8.89
N ASP A 105 10.18 -0.09 -9.09
CA ASP A 105 10.95 0.71 -8.16
C ASP A 105 10.39 2.13 -8.02
N PRO A 106 10.54 2.75 -6.84
CA PRO A 106 10.18 4.15 -6.62
C PRO A 106 10.87 5.06 -7.64
N TRP A 107 10.12 6.05 -8.13
CA TRP A 107 10.70 7.08 -8.99
C TRP A 107 11.80 7.86 -8.25
N VAL A 108 12.92 8.07 -8.94
CA VAL A 108 14.01 8.92 -8.45
C VAL A 108 13.80 10.34 -8.94
N TYR A 109 13.83 11.30 -8.02
CA TYR A 109 13.63 12.73 -8.31
C TYR A 109 14.98 13.43 -8.43
N ASP A 110 15.11 14.29 -9.44
CA ASP A 110 16.36 14.99 -9.69
C ASP A 110 16.55 16.20 -8.77
N GLU A 111 15.49 17.01 -8.59
CA GLU A 111 15.56 18.25 -7.82
C GLU A 111 14.19 18.67 -7.25
N ALA A 112 14.21 19.42 -6.16
CA ALA A 112 13.07 20.16 -5.60
C ALA A 112 13.59 21.32 -4.73
N ASP A 113 12.83 22.41 -4.64
CA ASP A 113 13.13 23.48 -3.68
C ASP A 113 12.79 23.08 -2.24
N PHE A 114 11.71 22.29 -2.09
CA PHE A 114 11.28 21.77 -0.79
C PHE A 114 10.89 20.30 -0.92
N VAL A 115 11.20 19.50 0.12
CA VAL A 115 10.86 18.09 0.22
C VAL A 115 10.10 17.84 1.52
N VAL A 116 8.91 17.26 1.40
CA VAL A 116 8.11 16.75 2.51
C VAL A 116 8.07 15.23 2.36
N MET A 117 8.74 14.50 3.25
CA MET A 117 8.88 13.06 3.11
C MET A 117 8.58 12.31 4.40
N GLU A 118 8.16 11.05 4.24
CA GLU A 118 7.99 10.13 5.35
C GLU A 118 9.33 9.87 6.09
N SER A 119 9.21 9.37 7.31
CA SER A 119 10.37 8.93 8.12
C SER A 119 10.07 7.68 8.95
N THR A 120 9.12 6.87 8.52
CA THR A 120 8.60 5.71 9.25
C THR A 120 9.70 4.75 9.67
N TYR A 121 10.65 4.48 8.80
CA TYR A 121 11.82 3.65 9.06
C TYR A 121 13.13 4.45 9.02
N GLY A 122 13.10 5.75 9.30
CA GLY A 122 14.25 6.63 9.20
C GLY A 122 15.44 6.26 10.11
N ASN A 123 15.22 5.44 11.13
CA ASN A 123 16.25 5.02 12.09
C ASN A 123 16.67 3.54 11.98
N ARG A 124 16.18 2.78 10.99
CA ARG A 124 16.50 1.36 10.82
C ARG A 124 16.48 0.92 9.37
N ARG A 125 17.14 -0.19 9.08
CA ARG A 125 17.13 -0.84 7.77
C ARG A 125 16.20 -2.05 7.78
N HIS A 126 15.56 -2.30 6.66
CA HIS A 126 14.84 -3.55 6.42
C HIS A 126 15.80 -4.71 6.16
N GLU A 127 15.36 -5.92 6.47
CA GLU A 127 16.08 -7.12 6.04
C GLU A 127 16.11 -7.23 4.51
N PRO A 128 17.23 -7.70 3.94
CA PRO A 128 17.32 -7.97 2.52
C PRO A 128 16.25 -8.95 2.04
N VAL A 129 15.68 -8.72 0.86
CA VAL A 129 14.58 -9.52 0.29
C VAL A 129 14.94 -11.01 0.17
N HIS A 130 16.20 -11.34 -0.19
CA HIS A 130 16.64 -12.73 -0.32
C HIS A 130 16.55 -13.50 1.01
N LEU A 131 16.82 -12.86 2.17
CA LEU A 131 16.70 -13.50 3.49
C LEU A 131 15.23 -13.78 3.81
N GLN A 132 14.32 -12.88 3.44
CA GLN A 132 12.88 -13.10 3.62
C GLN A 132 12.40 -14.30 2.80
N GLN A 133 12.88 -14.45 1.56
CA GLN A 133 12.56 -15.60 0.71
C GLN A 133 13.15 -16.91 1.26
N GLU A 134 14.37 -16.89 1.81
CA GLU A 134 14.95 -18.07 2.45
C GLU A 134 14.16 -18.51 3.68
N THR A 135 13.76 -17.55 4.50
CA THR A 135 12.89 -17.80 5.66
C THR A 135 11.58 -18.43 5.25
N LEU A 136 10.92 -17.88 4.22
CA LEU A 136 9.66 -18.43 3.69
C LEU A 136 9.83 -19.86 3.17
N ARG A 137 10.89 -20.13 2.40
CA ARG A 137 11.24 -21.50 1.95
C ARG A 137 11.46 -22.47 3.09
N SER A 138 12.15 -22.05 4.12
CA SER A 138 12.40 -22.86 5.33
C SER A 138 11.10 -23.21 6.05
N LEU A 139 10.23 -22.22 6.25
CA LEU A 139 8.92 -22.40 6.88
C LEU A 139 8.02 -23.38 6.09
N LEU A 140 7.98 -23.27 4.75
CA LEU A 140 7.20 -24.18 3.90
C LEU A 140 7.69 -25.63 4.04
N ARG A 141 9.01 -25.86 4.03
CA ARG A 141 9.60 -27.20 4.20
C ARG A 141 9.36 -27.76 5.61
N GLU A 142 9.42 -26.91 6.61
CA GLU A 142 9.13 -27.31 7.99
C GLU A 142 7.67 -27.70 8.17
N ALA A 143 6.74 -26.91 7.63
CA ALA A 143 5.31 -27.20 7.69
C ALA A 143 4.98 -28.54 7.01
N GLU A 144 5.58 -28.82 5.85
CA GLU A 144 5.41 -30.12 5.18
C GLU A 144 5.91 -31.27 6.06
N ARG A 145 7.13 -31.18 6.60
CA ARG A 145 7.71 -32.24 7.46
C ARG A 145 6.85 -32.50 8.69
N ASN A 146 6.35 -31.44 9.31
CA ASN A 146 5.57 -31.50 10.55
C ASN A 146 4.06 -31.73 10.29
N ARG A 147 3.62 -31.74 9.03
CA ARG A 147 2.20 -31.78 8.63
C ARG A 147 1.38 -30.70 9.35
N SER A 148 1.95 -29.50 9.43
CA SER A 148 1.37 -28.35 10.12
C SER A 148 0.84 -27.30 9.14
N HIS A 149 0.07 -26.35 9.68
CA HIS A 149 -0.43 -25.19 8.93
C HIS A 149 0.45 -23.98 9.23
N ILE A 150 0.57 -23.08 8.24
CA ILE A 150 1.18 -21.77 8.40
C ILE A 150 0.06 -20.74 8.38
N ILE A 151 -0.04 -19.93 9.42
CA ILE A 151 -0.98 -18.80 9.46
C ILE A 151 -0.14 -17.53 9.30
N VAL A 152 -0.47 -16.74 8.27
CA VAL A 152 0.25 -15.50 7.94
C VAL A 152 -0.70 -14.33 8.07
N PRO A 153 -0.65 -13.57 9.18
CA PRO A 153 -1.35 -12.28 9.27
C PRO A 153 -0.76 -11.31 8.24
N SER A 154 -1.58 -10.75 7.39
CA SER A 154 -1.14 -9.87 6.31
C SER A 154 -2.15 -8.77 6.03
N PHE A 155 -1.67 -7.59 5.65
CA PHE A 155 -2.54 -6.54 5.15
C PHE A 155 -3.15 -6.97 3.81
N ALA A 156 -4.43 -6.65 3.62
CA ALA A 156 -5.19 -7.01 2.43
C ALA A 156 -4.62 -6.40 1.14
N VAL A 157 -4.06 -5.19 1.23
CA VAL A 157 -3.47 -4.47 0.09
C VAL A 157 -1.94 -4.45 0.23
N GLY A 158 -1.25 -4.79 -0.84
CA GLY A 158 0.20 -4.81 -0.96
C GLY A 158 0.80 -6.13 -0.45
N ARG A 159 0.85 -6.34 0.85
CA ARG A 159 1.53 -7.49 1.47
C ARG A 159 0.98 -8.86 1.08
N THR A 160 -0.32 -9.01 0.98
CA THR A 160 -0.92 -10.28 0.52
C THR A 160 -0.49 -10.59 -0.91
N GLN A 161 -0.49 -9.61 -1.81
CA GLN A 161 -0.10 -9.81 -3.20
C GLN A 161 1.39 -10.13 -3.34
N GLU A 162 2.28 -9.45 -2.60
CA GLU A 162 3.71 -9.77 -2.54
C GLU A 162 3.98 -11.20 -2.04
N LEU A 163 3.25 -11.62 -1.00
CA LEU A 163 3.36 -12.98 -0.47
C LEU A 163 2.92 -14.02 -1.49
N LEU A 164 1.77 -13.82 -2.13
CA LEU A 164 1.26 -14.73 -3.17
C LEU A 164 2.24 -14.84 -4.33
N TYR A 165 2.82 -13.73 -4.78
CA TYR A 165 3.85 -13.73 -5.81
C TYR A 165 5.10 -14.51 -5.37
N SER A 166 5.61 -14.27 -4.17
CA SER A 166 6.78 -14.97 -3.63
C SER A 166 6.53 -16.47 -3.47
N LEU A 167 5.35 -16.87 -3.00
CA LEU A 167 4.95 -18.26 -2.91
C LEU A 167 4.90 -18.92 -4.30
N ASN A 168 4.31 -18.23 -5.28
CA ASN A 168 4.26 -18.72 -6.65
C ASN A 168 5.67 -18.94 -7.22
N GLN A 169 6.57 -17.98 -7.07
CA GLN A 169 7.97 -18.11 -7.53
C GLN A 169 8.67 -19.30 -6.86
N ILE A 170 8.57 -19.44 -5.54
CA ILE A 170 9.22 -20.54 -4.80
C ILE A 170 8.69 -21.90 -5.27
N ILE A 171 7.40 -22.03 -5.51
CA ILE A 171 6.77 -23.28 -5.94
C ILE A 171 7.12 -23.61 -7.40
N GLU A 172 7.04 -22.65 -8.31
CA GLU A 172 7.37 -22.86 -9.73
C GLU A 172 8.86 -23.19 -9.93
N GLN A 173 9.73 -22.61 -9.13
CA GLN A 173 11.17 -22.93 -9.12
C GLN A 173 11.48 -24.24 -8.36
N LYS A 174 10.47 -24.97 -7.87
CA LYS A 174 10.62 -26.21 -7.12
C LYS A 174 11.51 -26.10 -5.88
N GLN A 175 11.53 -24.93 -5.26
CA GLN A 175 12.35 -24.65 -4.07
C GLN A 175 11.64 -25.05 -2.76
N ALA A 176 10.33 -25.27 -2.82
CA ALA A 176 9.52 -25.79 -1.71
C ALA A 176 8.39 -26.68 -2.26
N PRO A 177 7.77 -27.52 -1.40
CA PRO A 177 6.65 -28.36 -1.77
C PRO A 177 5.43 -27.54 -2.15
N ARG A 178 4.57 -28.10 -3.03
CA ARG A 178 3.26 -27.51 -3.31
C ARG A 178 2.34 -27.70 -2.12
N MET A 179 1.82 -26.62 -1.61
CA MET A 179 0.86 -26.59 -0.50
C MET A 179 -0.38 -25.80 -0.91
N PRO A 180 -1.58 -26.18 -0.43
CA PRO A 180 -2.77 -25.35 -0.61
C PRO A 180 -2.60 -23.99 0.07
N VAL A 181 -2.95 -22.91 -0.64
CA VAL A 181 -2.93 -21.55 -0.12
C VAL A 181 -4.36 -21.03 -0.10
N PHE A 182 -4.80 -20.53 1.06
CA PHE A 182 -6.13 -19.97 1.25
C PHE A 182 -6.01 -18.49 1.63
N VAL A 183 -6.71 -17.64 0.91
CA VAL A 183 -6.82 -16.21 1.24
C VAL A 183 -8.17 -16.01 1.92
N ASP A 184 -8.15 -15.93 3.25
CA ASP A 184 -9.36 -15.75 4.07
C ASP A 184 -9.60 -14.25 4.34
N SER A 185 -9.76 -13.47 3.28
CA SER A 185 -10.06 -12.05 3.34
C SER A 185 -10.74 -11.58 2.04
N PRO A 186 -12.04 -11.25 2.08
CA PRO A 186 -12.74 -10.71 0.91
C PRO A 186 -12.06 -9.47 0.33
N LEU A 187 -11.55 -8.58 1.22
CA LEU A 187 -10.83 -7.38 0.79
C LEU A 187 -9.52 -7.71 0.06
N ALA A 188 -8.76 -8.70 0.55
CA ALA A 188 -7.52 -9.12 -0.10
C ALA A 188 -7.78 -9.78 -1.46
N ILE A 189 -8.88 -10.53 -1.60
CA ILE A 189 -9.31 -11.11 -2.88
C ILE A 189 -9.62 -10.00 -3.86
N SER A 190 -10.47 -9.04 -3.49
CA SER A 190 -10.82 -7.90 -4.34
C SER A 190 -9.61 -7.03 -4.70
N ALA A 191 -8.70 -6.79 -3.75
CA ALA A 191 -7.46 -6.05 -4.01
C ALA A 191 -6.55 -6.78 -5.01
N THR A 192 -6.48 -8.11 -4.94
CA THR A 192 -5.72 -8.94 -5.90
C THR A 192 -6.33 -8.87 -7.31
N GLU A 193 -7.65 -8.96 -7.42
CA GLU A 193 -8.35 -8.81 -8.70
C GLU A 193 -8.14 -7.42 -9.32
N ILE A 194 -8.17 -6.36 -8.50
CA ILE A 194 -7.88 -5.00 -8.95
C ILE A 194 -6.43 -4.90 -9.42
N SER A 195 -5.48 -5.44 -8.66
CA SER A 195 -4.07 -5.42 -9.01
C SER A 195 -3.81 -6.05 -10.38
N GLN A 196 -4.45 -7.17 -10.69
CA GLN A 196 -4.33 -7.85 -11.99
C GLN A 196 -4.83 -6.99 -13.18
N ARG A 197 -5.70 -6.02 -12.94
CA ARG A 197 -6.20 -5.09 -13.96
C ARG A 197 -5.29 -3.89 -14.22
N HIS A 198 -4.22 -3.74 -13.43
CA HIS A 198 -3.28 -2.63 -13.49
C HIS A 198 -1.84 -3.09 -13.73
N PRO A 199 -1.57 -3.81 -14.84
CA PRO A 199 -0.24 -4.33 -15.15
C PRO A 199 0.80 -3.21 -15.37
N GLU A 200 0.36 -1.97 -15.62
CA GLU A 200 1.21 -0.80 -15.74
C GLU A 200 1.97 -0.45 -14.45
N CYS A 201 1.51 -0.90 -13.29
CA CYS A 201 2.16 -0.68 -12.01
C CYS A 201 3.20 -1.76 -11.67
N PHE A 202 3.23 -2.85 -12.43
CA PHE A 202 4.12 -3.97 -12.16
C PHE A 202 5.48 -3.82 -12.83
N ASP A 203 6.50 -4.47 -12.26
CA ASP A 203 7.79 -4.67 -12.89
C ASP A 203 7.69 -5.57 -14.14
N ASP A 204 8.76 -5.63 -14.91
CA ASP A 204 8.79 -6.38 -16.17
C ASP A 204 8.66 -7.90 -15.96
N GLU A 205 9.20 -8.42 -14.84
CA GLU A 205 9.14 -9.84 -14.49
C GLU A 205 7.71 -10.26 -14.16
N THR A 206 7.03 -9.48 -13.33
CA THR A 206 5.62 -9.73 -12.96
C THR A 206 4.70 -9.62 -14.17
N ARG A 207 4.92 -8.64 -15.06
CA ARG A 207 4.14 -8.54 -16.29
C ARG A 207 4.32 -9.75 -17.19
N ALA A 208 5.53 -10.26 -17.31
CA ALA A 208 5.82 -11.48 -18.07
C ALA A 208 5.17 -12.72 -17.43
N LEU A 209 5.04 -12.77 -16.11
CA LEU A 209 4.36 -13.86 -15.39
C LEU A 209 2.85 -13.84 -15.65
N LEU A 210 2.22 -12.65 -15.58
CA LEU A 210 0.77 -12.49 -15.78
C LEU A 210 0.32 -12.70 -17.22
N ALA A 211 1.23 -12.62 -18.19
CA ALA A 211 0.96 -12.85 -19.61
C ALA A 211 1.00 -14.34 -20.04
N ARG A 212 1.33 -15.24 -19.12
CA ARG A 212 1.39 -16.72 -19.33
C ARG A 212 0.08 -17.38 -18.96
#